data_02332df9c746ffb9076f11599eecef9e
#
_entry.id   02332df9c746ffb9076f11599eecef9e
#
_cell.length_a   1.000
_cell.length_b   1.000
_cell.length_c   1.000
_cell.angle_alpha   90.00
_cell.angle_beta   90.00
_cell.angle_gamma   90.00
#
_symmetry.space_group_name_H-M   'P 1'
#
loop_
_entity.id
_entity.type
_entity.pdbx_description
1 polymer ?
#
loop_
_entity_poly.entity_id
_entity_poly.type
_entity_poly.pdbx_seq_one_letter_code
_entity_poly.pdbx_strand_id
1 'polypeptide(L)'
;DAAKLAKSALESETELTLVEHHLIPALDQVGTAYEAGTAFLPQLLSAAQAAQAVFEVIRTSIAQKGGAPVKKGKLVIATVQGDIHDIGKNIVKTVLENYGYDAIDLGRDVSPETILHIVQEQNIRLVGLSALMTTTLSAMEETVQLLHTLPDPPAIMVGGAVVTADYAAGLGVLYAKDA
;
A
#
# COMPACT_ATOMS: atom_id res chain seq x y z
N ASP A 1 -9.62 -21.96 5.24
CA ASP A 1 -8.87 -21.64 4.04
C ASP A 1 -9.45 -20.37 3.40
N ALA A 2 -8.78 -19.24 3.61
CA ALA A 2 -9.24 -17.89 3.25
C ALA A 2 -9.56 -17.76 1.75
N ALA A 3 -8.71 -18.32 0.88
CA ALA A 3 -8.92 -18.28 -0.57
C ALA A 3 -10.22 -19.00 -1.00
N LYS A 4 -10.58 -20.09 -0.33
CA LYS A 4 -11.81 -20.83 -0.62
C LYS A 4 -13.05 -20.04 -0.19
N LEU A 5 -12.99 -19.42 0.98
CA LEU A 5 -14.06 -18.56 1.49
C LEU A 5 -14.24 -17.33 0.59
N ALA A 6 -13.14 -16.70 0.16
CA ALA A 6 -13.20 -15.57 -0.77
C ALA A 6 -13.84 -15.94 -2.11
N LYS A 7 -13.53 -17.11 -2.68
CA LYS A 7 -14.18 -17.61 -3.91
C LYS A 7 -15.68 -17.78 -3.73
N SER A 8 -16.10 -18.35 -2.60
CA SER A 8 -17.52 -18.53 -2.31
C SER A 8 -18.24 -17.19 -2.10
N ALA A 9 -17.62 -16.24 -1.41
CA ALA A 9 -18.19 -14.90 -1.20
C ALA A 9 -18.38 -14.15 -2.54
N LEU A 10 -17.44 -14.27 -3.47
CA LEU A 10 -17.53 -13.65 -4.80
C LEU A 10 -18.64 -14.22 -5.71
N GLU A 11 -19.32 -15.30 -5.31
CA GLU A 11 -20.52 -15.77 -6.00
C GLU A 11 -21.73 -14.85 -5.75
N SER A 12 -21.75 -14.12 -4.63
CA SER A 12 -22.86 -13.26 -4.20
C SER A 12 -22.48 -11.80 -3.94
N GLU A 13 -21.18 -11.50 -3.82
CA GLU A 13 -20.67 -10.18 -3.48
C GLU A 13 -19.69 -9.66 -4.54
N THR A 14 -19.45 -8.34 -4.54
CA THR A 14 -18.43 -7.73 -5.39
C THR A 14 -17.05 -7.85 -4.73
N GLU A 15 -16.00 -7.73 -5.54
CA GLU A 15 -14.62 -7.70 -5.06
C GLU A 15 -14.39 -6.58 -4.03
N LEU A 16 -14.99 -5.42 -4.28
CA LEU A 16 -14.90 -4.26 -3.39
C LEU A 16 -15.59 -4.54 -2.04
N THR A 17 -16.79 -5.10 -2.07
CA THR A 17 -17.53 -5.49 -0.86
C THR A 17 -16.73 -6.49 -0.02
N LEU A 18 -16.10 -7.48 -0.66
CA LEU A 18 -15.26 -8.47 0.02
C LEU A 18 -14.07 -7.81 0.75
N VAL A 19 -13.44 -6.81 0.12
CA VAL A 19 -12.33 -6.07 0.75
C VAL A 19 -12.84 -5.21 1.90
N GLU A 20 -13.82 -4.35 1.67
CA GLU A 20 -14.27 -3.34 2.63
C GLU A 20 -15.00 -3.94 3.84
N HIS A 21 -15.82 -4.96 3.62
CA HIS A 21 -16.68 -5.49 4.69
C HIS A 21 -16.14 -6.75 5.37
N HIS A 22 -15.16 -7.43 4.77
CA HIS A 22 -14.62 -8.66 5.35
C HIS A 22 -13.11 -8.59 5.59
N LEU A 23 -12.31 -8.22 4.59
CA LEU A 23 -10.87 -8.31 4.70
C LEU A 23 -10.28 -7.20 5.59
N ILE A 24 -10.63 -5.95 5.36
CA ILE A 24 -10.16 -4.81 6.17
C ILE A 24 -10.56 -4.99 7.64
N PRO A 25 -11.83 -5.25 8.00
CA PRO A 25 -12.20 -5.45 9.40
C PRO A 25 -11.51 -6.64 10.06
N ALA A 26 -11.24 -7.73 9.32
CA ALA A 26 -10.50 -8.87 9.86
C ALA A 26 -9.04 -8.52 10.14
N LEU A 27 -8.38 -7.76 9.27
CA LEU A 27 -7.01 -7.31 9.49
C LEU A 27 -6.92 -6.33 10.66
N ASP A 28 -7.88 -5.41 10.80
CA ASP A 28 -8.00 -4.48 11.93
C ASP A 28 -8.15 -5.22 13.27
N GLN A 29 -8.97 -6.28 13.31
CA GLN A 29 -9.11 -7.10 14.52
C GLN A 29 -7.79 -7.76 14.92
N VAL A 30 -7.04 -8.29 13.95
CA VAL A 30 -5.73 -8.89 14.22
C VAL A 30 -4.71 -7.85 14.65
N GLY A 31 -4.70 -6.67 14.03
CA GLY A 31 -3.86 -5.54 14.39
C GLY A 31 -4.13 -5.08 15.82
N THR A 32 -5.39 -4.84 16.16
CA THR A 32 -5.82 -4.45 17.51
C THR A 32 -5.45 -5.50 18.55
N ALA A 33 -5.63 -6.78 18.25
CA ALA A 33 -5.25 -7.88 19.15
C ALA A 33 -3.73 -7.96 19.36
N TYR A 34 -2.95 -7.66 18.33
CA TYR A 34 -1.49 -7.60 18.41
C TYR A 34 -1.05 -6.42 19.29
N GLU A 35 -1.61 -5.23 19.10
CA GLU A 35 -1.33 -4.04 19.92
C GLU A 35 -1.72 -4.26 21.39
N ALA A 36 -2.83 -4.96 21.64
CA ALA A 36 -3.28 -5.32 22.97
C ALA A 36 -2.46 -6.47 23.62
N GLY A 37 -1.50 -7.06 22.91
CA GLY A 37 -0.69 -8.18 23.40
C GLY A 37 -1.45 -9.51 23.51
N THR A 38 -2.64 -9.62 22.92
CA THR A 38 -3.47 -10.84 22.90
C THR A 38 -3.23 -11.71 21.65
N ALA A 39 -2.63 -11.13 20.61
CA ALA A 39 -2.09 -11.86 19.48
C ALA A 39 -0.58 -11.62 19.36
N PHE A 40 0.14 -12.57 18.78
CA PHE A 40 1.59 -12.55 18.65
C PHE A 40 2.01 -12.55 17.18
N LEU A 41 3.28 -12.28 16.92
CA LEU A 41 3.83 -12.19 15.56
C LEU A 41 3.42 -13.35 14.61
N PRO A 42 3.39 -14.63 15.05
CA PRO A 42 2.94 -15.71 14.18
C PRO A 42 1.50 -15.57 13.69
N GLN A 43 0.57 -15.06 14.54
CA GLN A 43 -0.81 -14.81 14.13
C GLN A 43 -0.91 -13.65 13.13
N LEU A 44 -0.13 -12.59 13.34
CA LEU A 44 -0.06 -11.46 12.41
C LEU A 44 0.46 -11.91 11.03
N LEU A 45 1.54 -12.70 10.99
CA LEU A 45 2.07 -13.27 9.75
C LEU A 45 1.07 -14.22 9.06
N SER A 46 0.35 -15.02 9.85
CA SER A 46 -0.69 -15.91 9.32
C SER A 46 -1.87 -15.12 8.72
N ALA A 47 -2.27 -14.02 9.35
CA ALA A 47 -3.31 -13.13 8.83
C ALA A 47 -2.86 -12.45 7.54
N ALA A 48 -1.62 -11.97 7.46
CA ALA A 48 -1.05 -11.40 6.24
C ALA A 48 -1.01 -12.41 5.09
N GLN A 49 -0.63 -13.67 5.34
CA GLN A 49 -0.67 -14.73 4.34
C GLN A 49 -2.09 -15.05 3.88
N ALA A 50 -3.04 -15.06 4.82
CA ALA A 50 -4.46 -15.26 4.49
C ALA A 50 -4.99 -14.12 3.60
N ALA A 51 -4.65 -12.87 3.93
CA ALA A 51 -5.01 -11.71 3.13
C ALA A 51 -4.42 -11.77 1.73
N GLN A 52 -3.15 -12.12 1.58
CA GLN A 52 -2.51 -12.31 0.27
C GLN A 52 -3.27 -13.36 -0.57
N ALA A 53 -3.67 -14.49 0.04
CA ALA A 53 -4.42 -15.52 -0.66
C ALA A 53 -5.82 -15.04 -1.11
N VAL A 54 -6.48 -14.18 -0.33
CA VAL A 54 -7.75 -13.53 -0.71
C VAL A 54 -7.54 -12.56 -1.88
N PHE A 55 -6.50 -11.73 -1.84
CA PHE A 55 -6.19 -10.80 -2.92
C PHE A 55 -5.88 -11.50 -4.25
N GLU A 56 -5.20 -12.65 -4.23
CA GLU A 56 -4.98 -13.44 -5.46
C GLU A 56 -6.29 -13.95 -6.07
N VAL A 57 -7.27 -14.31 -5.23
CA VAL A 57 -8.62 -14.70 -5.69
C VAL A 57 -9.34 -13.50 -6.32
N ILE A 58 -9.30 -12.34 -5.66
CA ILE A 58 -9.92 -11.10 -6.14
C ILE A 58 -9.30 -10.70 -7.50
N ARG A 59 -7.96 -10.69 -7.60
CA ARG A 59 -7.25 -10.38 -8.84
C ARG A 59 -7.65 -11.29 -9.99
N THR A 60 -7.75 -12.58 -9.71
CA THR A 60 -8.19 -13.58 -10.70
C THR A 60 -9.63 -13.34 -11.13
N SER A 61 -10.54 -13.01 -10.20
CA SER A 61 -11.94 -12.71 -10.49
C SER A 61 -12.08 -11.48 -11.40
N ILE A 62 -11.36 -10.40 -11.10
CA ILE A 62 -11.37 -9.19 -11.92
C ILE A 62 -10.85 -9.47 -13.33
N ALA A 63 -9.75 -10.24 -13.46
CA ALA A 63 -9.20 -10.62 -14.74
C ALA A 63 -10.16 -11.47 -15.59
N GLN A 64 -10.94 -12.34 -14.97
CA GLN A 64 -11.92 -13.20 -15.65
C GLN A 64 -13.18 -12.47 -16.09
N LYS A 65 -13.59 -11.40 -15.38
CA LYS A 65 -14.79 -10.62 -15.70
C LYS A 65 -14.62 -9.72 -16.94
N GLY A 66 -13.42 -9.74 -17.57
CA GLY A 66 -13.19 -9.12 -18.89
C GLY A 66 -13.36 -7.61 -18.93
N GLY A 67 -13.45 -6.95 -17.80
CA GLY A 67 -13.32 -5.52 -17.72
C GLY A 67 -11.87 -5.17 -18.01
N ALA A 68 -11.59 -4.57 -19.17
CA ALA A 68 -10.33 -3.86 -19.32
C ALA A 68 -10.27 -2.85 -18.16
N PRO A 69 -9.29 -2.94 -17.25
CA PRO A 69 -9.21 -2.01 -16.15
C PRO A 69 -9.21 -0.61 -16.76
N VAL A 70 -10.10 0.26 -16.32
CA VAL A 70 -10.01 1.67 -16.63
C VAL A 70 -8.66 2.10 -16.10
N LYS A 71 -7.66 2.22 -16.99
CA LYS A 71 -6.30 2.62 -16.59
C LYS A 71 -6.38 4.04 -16.05
N LYS A 72 -6.36 4.17 -14.73
CA LYS A 72 -6.41 5.46 -14.03
C LYS A 72 -5.09 6.22 -14.09
N GLY A 73 -4.01 5.53 -14.44
CA GLY A 73 -2.67 6.09 -14.55
C GLY A 73 -1.63 5.22 -13.88
N LYS A 74 -0.37 5.67 -13.97
CA LYS A 74 0.77 5.03 -13.30
C LYS A 74 1.03 5.70 -11.95
N LEU A 75 1.46 4.91 -10.98
CA LEU A 75 1.99 5.41 -9.72
C LEU A 75 3.28 4.66 -9.35
N VAL A 76 4.12 5.29 -8.56
CA VAL A 76 5.27 4.65 -7.91
C VAL A 76 4.92 4.39 -6.46
N ILE A 77 5.31 3.23 -5.95
CA ILE A 77 5.22 2.92 -4.52
C ILE A 77 6.56 2.35 -4.03
N ALA A 78 7.03 2.83 -2.88
CA ALA A 78 8.32 2.45 -2.31
C ALA A 78 8.29 2.46 -0.78
N THR A 79 9.07 1.57 -0.17
CA THR A 79 9.48 1.71 1.23
C THR A 79 10.79 2.49 1.24
N VAL A 80 10.83 3.57 2.03
CA VAL A 80 11.94 4.53 2.05
C VAL A 80 13.26 3.91 2.50
N GLN A 81 14.35 4.58 2.19
CA GLN A 81 15.71 4.15 2.52
C GLN A 81 15.88 3.84 4.02
N GLY A 82 16.55 2.73 4.31
CA GLY A 82 16.78 2.23 5.66
C GLY A 82 15.62 1.42 6.24
N ASP A 83 14.44 1.38 5.57
CA ASP A 83 13.29 0.59 6.01
C ASP A 83 13.08 -0.66 5.14
N ILE A 84 12.94 -1.80 5.80
CA ILE A 84 12.78 -3.10 5.14
C ILE A 84 11.34 -3.66 5.23
N HIS A 85 10.44 -2.93 5.88
CA HIS A 85 9.07 -3.36 6.14
C HIS A 85 8.17 -2.98 4.97
N ASP A 86 7.73 -3.96 4.19
CA ASP A 86 6.98 -3.74 2.96
C ASP A 86 5.60 -4.43 2.90
N ILE A 87 5.18 -5.11 3.96
CA ILE A 87 3.89 -5.82 3.98
C ILE A 87 2.73 -4.86 3.76
N GLY A 88 2.67 -3.75 4.52
CA GLY A 88 1.64 -2.72 4.37
C GLY A 88 1.65 -2.10 2.97
N LYS A 89 2.83 -1.73 2.48
CA LYS A 89 3.02 -1.21 1.12
C LYS A 89 2.47 -2.17 0.05
N ASN A 90 2.74 -3.48 0.19
CA ASN A 90 2.28 -4.49 -0.77
C ASN A 90 0.76 -4.67 -0.76
N ILE A 91 0.12 -4.48 0.40
CA ILE A 91 -1.35 -4.45 0.51
C ILE A 91 -1.90 -3.22 -0.25
N VAL A 92 -1.37 -2.03 0.03
CA VAL A 92 -1.75 -0.78 -0.66
C VAL A 92 -1.58 -0.91 -2.17
N LYS A 93 -0.44 -1.44 -2.63
CA LYS A 93 -0.18 -1.73 -4.05
C LYS A 93 -1.30 -2.57 -4.65
N THR A 94 -1.64 -3.70 -4.02
CA THR A 94 -2.66 -4.61 -4.54
C THR A 94 -4.03 -3.94 -4.62
N VAL A 95 -4.39 -3.14 -3.61
CA VAL A 95 -5.63 -2.37 -3.61
C VAL A 95 -5.64 -1.38 -4.77
N LEU A 96 -4.58 -0.59 -4.95
CA LEU A 96 -4.48 0.40 -6.03
C LEU A 96 -4.51 -0.25 -7.42
N GLU A 97 -3.84 -1.40 -7.61
CA GLU A 97 -3.91 -2.18 -8.85
C GLU A 97 -5.35 -2.64 -9.13
N ASN A 98 -6.10 -3.06 -8.11
CA ASN A 98 -7.51 -3.42 -8.24
C ASN A 98 -8.40 -2.22 -8.61
N TYR A 99 -8.02 -1.01 -8.18
CA TYR A 99 -8.69 0.23 -8.59
C TYR A 99 -8.29 0.72 -10.00
N GLY A 100 -7.45 -0.03 -10.70
CA GLY A 100 -7.06 0.25 -12.08
C GLY A 100 -5.82 1.13 -12.24
N TYR A 101 -5.04 1.31 -11.19
CA TYR A 101 -3.72 1.93 -11.28
C TYR A 101 -2.67 0.92 -11.72
N ASP A 102 -1.69 1.39 -12.48
CA ASP A 102 -0.48 0.63 -12.83
C ASP A 102 0.62 0.98 -11.80
N ALA A 103 0.77 0.11 -10.79
CA ALA A 103 1.66 0.37 -9.66
C ALA A 103 3.08 -0.15 -9.93
N ILE A 104 4.01 0.78 -10.08
CA ILE A 104 5.46 0.50 -10.18
C ILE A 104 6.01 0.38 -8.77
N ASP A 105 6.24 -0.84 -8.33
CA ASP A 105 6.78 -1.14 -7.01
C ASP A 105 8.32 -1.14 -7.05
N LEU A 106 8.93 -0.19 -6.38
CA LEU A 106 10.39 -0.09 -6.28
C LEU A 106 10.97 -0.98 -5.17
N GLY A 107 10.10 -1.62 -4.37
CA GLY A 107 10.53 -2.49 -3.28
C GLY A 107 10.75 -1.72 -1.98
N ARG A 108 11.80 -2.12 -1.25
CA ARG A 108 12.15 -1.62 0.08
C ARG A 108 13.57 -1.09 0.10
N ASP A 109 13.89 -0.27 1.10
CA ASP A 109 15.21 0.35 1.26
C ASP A 109 15.62 1.13 -0.01
N VAL A 110 14.67 1.95 -0.52
CA VAL A 110 14.84 2.66 -1.78
C VAL A 110 15.34 4.07 -1.53
N SER A 111 16.46 4.43 -2.17
CA SER A 111 17.03 5.77 -1.99
C SER A 111 16.18 6.88 -2.63
N PRO A 112 16.23 8.12 -2.10
CA PRO A 112 15.51 9.27 -2.65
C PRO A 112 15.82 9.50 -4.13
N GLU A 113 17.09 9.33 -4.54
CA GLU A 113 17.54 9.53 -5.93
C GLU A 113 16.96 8.49 -6.88
N THR A 114 16.83 7.24 -6.42
CA THR A 114 16.21 6.16 -7.22
C THR A 114 14.74 6.47 -7.46
N ILE A 115 14.03 6.92 -6.43
CA ILE A 115 12.61 7.30 -6.54
C ILE A 115 12.47 8.49 -7.50
N LEU A 116 13.28 9.54 -7.33
CA LEU A 116 13.29 10.71 -8.20
C LEU A 116 13.53 10.32 -9.67
N HIS A 117 14.54 9.49 -9.92
CA HIS A 117 14.89 9.05 -11.28
C HIS A 117 13.70 8.35 -11.98
N ILE A 118 13.06 7.40 -11.30
CA ILE A 118 11.91 6.68 -11.86
C ILE A 118 10.70 7.60 -12.07
N VAL A 119 10.46 8.52 -11.14
CA VAL A 119 9.39 9.52 -11.25
C VAL A 119 9.57 10.37 -12.50
N GLN A 120 10.80 10.83 -12.77
CA GLN A 120 11.12 11.62 -13.96
C GLN A 120 11.05 10.77 -15.25
N GLU A 121 11.72 9.61 -15.26
CA GLU A 121 11.80 8.74 -16.44
C GLU A 121 10.42 8.27 -16.90
N GLN A 122 9.55 7.89 -15.95
CA GLN A 122 8.22 7.36 -16.24
C GLN A 122 7.10 8.42 -16.22
N ASN A 123 7.45 9.70 -16.01
CA ASN A 123 6.51 10.81 -15.90
C ASN A 123 5.38 10.50 -14.89
N ILE A 124 5.76 10.09 -13.69
CA ILE A 124 4.84 9.66 -12.62
C ILE A 124 4.19 10.88 -11.97
N ARG A 125 2.87 10.80 -11.76
CA ARG A 125 2.06 11.88 -11.16
C ARG A 125 1.58 11.55 -9.75
N LEU A 126 1.80 10.32 -9.26
CA LEU A 126 1.42 9.89 -7.93
C LEU A 126 2.51 8.98 -7.35
N VAL A 127 2.98 9.31 -6.16
CA VAL A 127 4.00 8.55 -5.42
C VAL A 127 3.46 8.16 -4.05
N GLY A 128 3.57 6.89 -3.69
CA GLY A 128 3.29 6.37 -2.36
C GLY A 128 4.59 6.00 -1.63
N LEU A 129 4.79 6.55 -0.45
CA LEU A 129 5.96 6.24 0.40
C LEU A 129 5.52 5.59 1.70
N SER A 130 6.24 4.56 2.12
CA SER A 130 5.99 3.82 3.36
C SER A 130 7.19 3.85 4.29
N ALA A 131 6.93 4.07 5.59
CA ALA A 131 7.91 3.93 6.67
C ALA A 131 7.27 3.29 7.91
N LEU A 132 7.95 2.31 8.50
CA LEU A 132 7.49 1.63 9.72
C LEU A 132 8.31 2.00 10.95
N MET A 133 9.50 2.59 10.77
CA MET A 133 10.41 2.96 11.85
C MET A 133 10.56 4.48 11.93
N THR A 134 10.61 5.03 13.15
CA THR A 134 10.85 6.46 13.38
C THR A 134 12.20 6.92 12.86
N THR A 135 13.20 6.03 12.85
CA THR A 135 14.55 6.29 12.33
C THR A 135 14.59 6.50 10.82
N THR A 136 13.56 6.08 10.08
CA THR A 136 13.48 6.21 8.62
C THR A 136 12.61 7.37 8.15
N LEU A 137 12.01 8.14 9.09
CA LEU A 137 11.23 9.33 8.76
C LEU A 137 12.08 10.41 8.10
N SER A 138 13.39 10.54 8.46
CA SER A 138 14.29 11.47 7.80
C SER A 138 14.50 11.15 6.31
N ALA A 139 14.59 9.88 5.95
CA ALA A 139 14.68 9.46 4.55
C ALA A 139 13.36 9.70 3.78
N MET A 140 12.22 9.59 4.45
CA MET A 140 10.92 9.97 3.87
C MET A 140 10.87 11.48 3.61
N GLU A 141 11.28 12.30 4.57
CA GLU A 141 11.35 13.76 4.43
C GLU A 141 12.26 14.16 3.29
N GLU A 142 13.48 13.61 3.23
CA GLU A 142 14.43 13.86 2.15
C GLU A 142 13.85 13.50 0.77
N THR A 143 13.18 12.36 0.68
CA THR A 143 12.50 11.94 -0.56
C THR A 143 11.42 12.95 -0.98
N VAL A 144 10.57 13.37 -0.04
CA VAL A 144 9.50 14.36 -0.30
C VAL A 144 10.11 15.70 -0.75
N GLN A 145 11.12 16.20 -0.03
CA GLN A 145 11.79 17.45 -0.39
C GLN A 145 12.42 17.38 -1.78
N LEU A 146 13.06 16.26 -2.11
CA LEU A 146 13.69 16.05 -3.41
C LEU A 146 12.65 16.02 -4.54
N LEU A 147 11.51 15.34 -4.35
CA LEU A 147 10.42 15.32 -5.30
C LEU A 147 9.76 16.69 -5.50
N HIS A 148 9.68 17.51 -4.46
CA HIS A 148 9.17 18.88 -4.54
C HIS A 148 10.09 19.83 -5.31
N THR A 149 11.35 19.48 -5.58
CA THR A 149 12.24 20.27 -6.45
C THR A 149 11.88 20.16 -7.94
N LEU A 150 11.05 19.22 -8.32
CA LEU A 150 10.63 19.04 -9.70
C LEU A 150 9.79 20.24 -10.17
N PRO A 151 9.91 20.65 -11.44
CA PRO A 151 9.09 21.73 -12.00
C PRO A 151 7.58 21.46 -11.94
N ASP A 152 7.22 20.19 -11.97
CA ASP A 152 5.85 19.68 -11.90
C ASP A 152 5.82 18.47 -10.93
N PRO A 153 5.78 18.74 -9.60
CA PRO A 153 5.89 17.69 -8.59
C PRO A 153 4.71 16.71 -8.66
N PRO A 154 4.94 15.42 -8.44
CA PRO A 154 3.86 14.45 -8.31
C PRO A 154 3.06 14.72 -7.02
N ALA A 155 1.82 14.28 -6.98
CA ALA A 155 1.11 14.11 -5.72
C ALA A 155 1.82 13.03 -4.90
N ILE A 156 2.08 13.30 -3.62
CA ILE A 156 2.79 12.37 -2.74
C ILE A 156 1.84 11.95 -1.62
N MET A 157 1.77 10.66 -1.39
CA MET A 157 1.03 10.05 -0.29
C MET A 157 2.02 9.30 0.61
N VAL A 158 1.93 9.53 1.91
CA VAL A 158 2.79 8.88 2.90
C VAL A 158 1.96 8.06 3.88
N GLY A 159 2.48 6.90 4.27
CA GLY A 159 1.83 5.99 5.20
C GLY A 159 2.82 5.09 5.93
N GLY A 160 2.29 4.30 6.85
CA GLY A 160 3.05 3.38 7.69
C GLY A 160 2.87 3.68 9.18
N ALA A 161 3.21 2.72 10.05
CA ALA A 161 2.85 2.75 11.47
C ALA A 161 3.38 3.96 12.27
N VAL A 162 4.48 4.58 11.81
CA VAL A 162 5.06 5.76 12.49
C VAL A 162 4.67 7.08 11.85
N VAL A 163 3.98 7.04 10.71
CA VAL A 163 3.52 8.23 10.00
C VAL A 163 2.20 8.70 10.61
N THR A 164 2.11 9.98 10.93
CA THR A 164 0.90 10.60 11.47
C THR A 164 0.35 11.63 10.48
N ALA A 165 -0.93 11.98 10.65
CA ALA A 165 -1.56 13.03 9.85
C ALA A 165 -0.83 14.38 10.01
N ASP A 166 -0.40 14.72 11.24
CA ASP A 166 0.34 15.96 11.52
C ASP A 166 1.72 15.97 10.84
N TYR A 167 2.40 14.82 10.83
CA TYR A 167 3.68 14.67 10.13
C TYR A 167 3.50 14.87 8.61
N ALA A 168 2.51 14.22 8.01
CA ALA A 168 2.21 14.37 6.58
C ALA A 168 1.83 15.82 6.22
N ALA A 169 0.99 16.46 7.06
CA ALA A 169 0.62 17.86 6.91
C ALA A 169 1.83 18.80 6.99
N GLY A 170 2.78 18.53 7.90
CA GLY A 170 4.04 19.26 8.00
C GLY A 170 4.92 19.17 6.76
N LEU A 171 4.83 18.06 6.02
CA LEU A 171 5.53 17.87 4.74
C LEU A 171 4.73 18.39 3.53
N GLY A 172 3.48 18.79 3.70
CA GLY A 172 2.60 19.23 2.61
C GLY A 172 2.16 18.08 1.68
N VAL A 173 2.01 16.87 2.21
CA VAL A 173 1.67 15.66 1.46
C VAL A 173 0.40 14.99 2.00
N LEU A 174 -0.16 14.04 1.25
CA LEU A 174 -1.34 13.30 1.64
C LEU A 174 -0.98 12.23 2.67
N TYR A 175 -1.84 12.05 3.66
CA TYR A 175 -1.73 10.99 4.66
C TYR A 175 -2.61 9.80 4.30
N ALA A 176 -2.04 8.61 4.28
CA ALA A 176 -2.77 7.36 4.20
C ALA A 176 -2.61 6.60 5.51
N LYS A 177 -3.69 6.56 6.30
CA LYS A 177 -3.70 5.82 7.57
C LYS A 177 -3.67 4.32 7.31
N ASP A 178 -4.45 3.88 6.35
CA ASP A 178 -4.69 2.47 6.01
C ASP A 178 -4.49 2.21 4.51
N ALA A 179 -4.56 0.94 4.10
CA ALA A 179 -4.46 0.52 2.72
C ALA A 179 -5.75 0.81 1.93
#